data_7b0779ccabd5aff361d55202023f36fb
#
_entry.id   7b0779ccabd5aff361d55202023f36fb
#
_cell.length_a   1.000
_cell.length_b   1.000
_cell.length_c   1.000
_cell.angle_alpha   90.00
_cell.angle_beta   90.00
_cell.angle_gamma   90.00
#
_symmetry.space_group_name_H-M   'P 1'
#
loop_
_entity.id
_entity.type
_entity.pdbx_description
1 polymer ?
#
loop_
_entity_poly.entity_id
_entity_poly.type
_entity_poly.pdbx_seq_one_letter_code
_entity_poly.pdbx_strand_id
1 'polypeptide(L)'
;HTEILKHDIFRDVYAIEPEKFVNVTNGIDHRRWLAQVNPELAALIKRLLDSDEFLTKPEKLAELEAYADDCAVLAELEAIKHRNKQRFADWYQRQGGIPLNTDAIFDVQVKRLHEYKRQLLCAMLITDLQQRIHDDPSAPFLPRTFLFGAKAASSYKTAKQIITLLCSLPDDVNS
;
A
#
# COMPACT_ATOMS: atom_id res chain seq x y z
N HIS A 1 7.40 -10.81 -17.89
CA HIS A 1 6.97 -9.83 -18.91
C HIS A 1 7.91 -9.81 -20.11
N THR A 2 9.23 -9.68 -19.90
CA THR A 2 10.25 -9.69 -20.96
C THR A 2 10.20 -10.95 -21.81
N GLU A 3 10.04 -12.14 -21.23
CA GLU A 3 9.95 -13.39 -21.97
C GLU A 3 8.69 -13.46 -22.85
N ILE A 4 7.56 -12.94 -22.38
CA ILE A 4 6.34 -12.79 -23.20
C ILE A 4 6.61 -11.88 -24.39
N LEU A 5 7.32 -10.76 -24.20
CA LEU A 5 7.68 -9.87 -25.30
C LEU A 5 8.57 -10.56 -26.33
N LYS A 6 9.56 -11.35 -25.90
CA LYS A 6 10.50 -12.06 -26.77
C LYS A 6 9.86 -13.21 -27.55
N HIS A 7 9.03 -14.01 -26.86
CA HIS A 7 8.57 -15.28 -27.43
C HIS A 7 7.17 -15.23 -28.03
N ASP A 8 6.34 -14.26 -27.61
CA ASP A 8 4.97 -14.14 -28.09
C ASP A 8 4.78 -12.93 -28.99
N ILE A 9 5.11 -11.71 -28.52
CA ILE A 9 4.76 -10.47 -29.21
C ILE A 9 5.76 -10.12 -30.30
N PHE A 10 7.05 -10.25 -30.05
CA PHE A 10 8.13 -9.89 -30.96
C PHE A 10 8.99 -11.10 -31.39
N ARG A 11 8.38 -12.27 -31.42
CA ARG A 11 9.04 -13.54 -31.71
C ARG A 11 9.95 -13.50 -32.94
N ASP A 12 9.45 -12.99 -34.05
CA ASP A 12 10.18 -12.97 -35.33
C ASP A 12 11.36 -11.99 -35.28
N VAL A 13 11.16 -10.83 -34.66
CA VAL A 13 12.22 -9.84 -34.45
C VAL A 13 13.29 -10.37 -33.49
N TYR A 14 12.85 -11.05 -32.42
CA TYR A 14 13.76 -11.65 -31.44
C TYR A 14 14.61 -12.78 -32.07
N ALA A 15 14.04 -13.55 -33.00
CA ALA A 15 14.76 -14.60 -33.70
C ALA A 15 15.88 -14.05 -34.64
N ILE A 16 15.71 -12.82 -35.12
CA ILE A 16 16.69 -12.18 -36.05
C ILE A 16 17.76 -11.40 -35.25
N GLU A 17 17.35 -10.64 -34.23
CA GLU A 17 18.23 -9.71 -33.49
C GLU A 17 18.01 -9.81 -31.98
N PRO A 18 18.32 -10.95 -31.34
CA PRO A 18 18.05 -11.18 -29.91
C PRO A 18 18.75 -10.18 -28.98
N GLU A 19 19.90 -9.65 -29.36
CA GLU A 19 20.67 -8.69 -28.57
C GLU A 19 20.02 -7.31 -28.46
N LYS A 20 19.02 -6.99 -29.29
CA LYS A 20 18.23 -5.76 -29.16
C LYS A 20 17.25 -5.78 -27.99
N PHE A 21 16.96 -6.96 -27.43
CA PHE A 21 16.01 -7.13 -26.33
C PHE A 21 16.72 -7.08 -24.99
N VAL A 22 16.80 -5.89 -24.44
CA VAL A 22 17.40 -5.66 -23.12
C VAL A 22 16.29 -5.48 -22.08
N ASN A 23 16.42 -6.15 -20.95
CA ASN A 23 15.49 -5.97 -19.83
C ASN A 23 16.02 -4.91 -18.87
N VAL A 24 15.22 -3.85 -18.68
CA VAL A 24 15.47 -2.84 -17.65
C VAL A 24 14.25 -2.80 -16.73
N THR A 25 14.38 -3.38 -15.54
CA THR A 25 13.32 -3.33 -14.52
C THR A 25 13.39 -2.06 -13.69
N ASN A 26 12.24 -1.65 -13.16
CA ASN A 26 12.23 -0.64 -12.13
C ASN A 26 12.90 -1.20 -10.86
N GLY A 27 13.76 -0.40 -10.25
CA GLY A 27 14.29 -0.68 -8.93
C GLY A 27 13.36 -0.16 -7.84
N ILE A 28 13.78 -0.36 -6.59
CA ILE A 28 13.17 0.26 -5.41
C ILE A 28 14.10 1.32 -4.85
N ASP A 29 13.58 2.50 -4.55
CA ASP A 29 14.31 3.53 -3.81
C ASP A 29 13.99 3.41 -2.31
N HIS A 30 14.64 2.47 -1.65
CA HIS A 30 14.47 2.22 -0.22
C HIS A 30 15.05 3.35 0.65
N ARG A 31 16.02 4.13 0.17
CA ARG A 31 16.52 5.31 0.87
C ARG A 31 15.44 6.35 1.02
N ARG A 32 14.64 6.57 -0.03
CA ARG A 32 13.51 7.50 0.00
C ARG A 32 12.28 6.87 0.66
N TRP A 33 11.85 5.72 0.17
CA TRP A 33 10.55 5.12 0.53
C TRP A 33 10.57 4.30 1.82
N LEU A 34 11.74 4.10 2.43
CA LEU A 34 11.89 3.54 3.76
C LEU A 34 12.55 4.58 4.68
N ALA A 35 13.82 4.93 4.44
CA ALA A 35 14.60 5.69 5.39
C ALA A 35 14.13 7.15 5.54
N GLN A 36 13.85 7.85 4.42
CA GLN A 36 13.43 9.26 4.46
C GLN A 36 11.99 9.42 4.95
N VAL A 37 11.06 8.56 4.50
CA VAL A 37 9.64 8.72 4.84
C VAL A 37 9.27 8.11 6.19
N ASN A 38 10.08 7.19 6.72
CA ASN A 38 9.87 6.54 8.01
C ASN A 38 11.16 6.51 8.84
N PRO A 39 11.61 7.66 9.35
CA PRO A 39 12.90 7.79 10.06
C PRO A 39 12.94 6.96 11.36
N GLU A 40 11.82 6.77 12.04
CA GLU A 40 11.76 5.94 13.25
C GLU A 40 12.00 4.45 12.91
N LEU A 41 11.40 3.95 11.84
CA LEU A 41 11.67 2.59 11.35
C LEU A 41 13.13 2.45 10.87
N ALA A 42 13.66 3.45 10.19
CA ALA A 42 15.05 3.44 9.76
C ALA A 42 16.03 3.41 10.95
N ALA A 43 15.72 4.15 12.03
CA ALA A 43 16.51 4.13 13.26
C ALA A 43 16.45 2.78 13.97
N LEU A 44 15.28 2.14 14.02
CA LEU A 44 15.13 0.78 14.53
C LEU A 44 15.99 -0.21 13.73
N ILE A 45 15.87 -0.19 12.41
CA ILE A 45 16.66 -1.07 11.52
C ILE A 45 18.16 -0.85 11.74
N LYS A 46 18.62 0.40 11.76
CA LYS A 46 20.03 0.74 11.99
C LYS A 46 20.53 0.18 13.32
N ARG A 47 19.74 0.25 14.38
CA ARG A 47 20.09 -0.28 15.70
C ARG A 47 20.16 -1.81 15.71
N LEU A 48 19.20 -2.50 15.05
CA LEU A 48 19.16 -3.95 14.99
C LEU A 48 20.31 -4.55 14.18
N LEU A 49 20.69 -3.87 13.09
CA LEU A 49 21.80 -4.29 12.23
C LEU A 49 23.17 -3.77 12.66
N ASP A 50 23.20 -2.91 13.68
CA ASP A 50 24.40 -2.15 14.11
C ASP A 50 25.13 -1.48 12.92
N SER A 51 24.39 -1.08 11.89
CA SER A 51 24.92 -0.56 10.63
C SER A 51 23.88 0.22 9.85
N ASP A 52 24.31 1.15 9.00
CA ASP A 52 23.49 1.82 8.00
C ASP A 52 23.76 1.32 6.56
N GLU A 53 24.51 0.23 6.42
CA GLU A 53 24.80 -0.35 5.10
C GLU A 53 23.54 -0.73 4.29
N PHE A 54 22.41 -1.02 4.94
CA PHE A 54 21.15 -1.29 4.24
C PHE A 54 20.72 -0.13 3.31
N LEU A 55 21.22 1.09 3.54
CA LEU A 55 20.94 2.24 2.67
C LEU A 55 21.62 2.12 1.30
N THR A 56 22.69 1.35 1.20
CA THR A 56 23.45 1.13 -0.05
C THR A 56 23.39 -0.32 -0.51
N LYS A 57 23.18 -1.25 0.42
CA LYS A 57 23.12 -2.69 0.22
C LYS A 57 21.79 -3.22 0.79
N PRO A 58 20.67 -3.11 0.04
CA PRO A 58 19.34 -3.47 0.55
C PRO A 58 19.21 -4.95 0.95
N GLU A 59 20.07 -5.82 0.45
CA GLU A 59 20.19 -7.23 0.86
C GLU A 59 20.49 -7.40 2.35
N LYS A 60 21.08 -6.41 2.99
CA LYS A 60 21.30 -6.40 4.44
C LYS A 60 20.00 -6.44 5.26
N LEU A 61 18.90 -6.02 4.68
CA LEU A 61 17.58 -6.11 5.34
C LEU A 61 17.16 -7.56 5.63
N ALA A 62 17.72 -8.55 4.92
CA ALA A 62 17.45 -9.96 5.20
C ALA A 62 17.93 -10.40 6.61
N GLU A 63 18.93 -9.72 7.18
CA GLU A 63 19.43 -10.00 8.53
C GLU A 63 18.38 -9.71 9.62
N LEU A 64 17.33 -8.90 9.30
CA LEU A 64 16.21 -8.65 10.21
C LEU A 64 15.35 -9.89 10.48
N GLU A 65 15.45 -10.94 9.67
CA GLU A 65 14.74 -12.20 9.88
C GLU A 65 15.06 -12.81 11.24
N ALA A 66 16.27 -12.58 11.77
CA ALA A 66 16.69 -13.01 13.10
C ALA A 66 15.81 -12.43 14.24
N TYR A 67 15.07 -11.37 14.00
CA TYR A 67 14.22 -10.70 14.97
C TYR A 67 12.72 -10.96 14.74
N ALA A 68 12.36 -11.87 13.84
CA ALA A 68 10.96 -12.11 13.46
C ALA A 68 10.07 -12.53 14.65
N ASP A 69 10.63 -13.21 15.65
CA ASP A 69 9.92 -13.66 16.84
C ASP A 69 10.32 -12.90 18.11
N ASP A 70 11.12 -11.84 18.01
CA ASP A 70 11.51 -11.00 19.15
C ASP A 70 10.36 -10.09 19.57
N CYS A 71 9.71 -10.43 20.69
CA CYS A 71 8.57 -9.70 21.22
C CYS A 71 8.86 -8.22 21.49
N ALA A 72 10.08 -7.86 21.91
CA ALA A 72 10.45 -6.47 22.18
C ALA A 72 10.58 -5.66 20.90
N VAL A 73 11.18 -6.26 19.86
CA VAL A 73 11.29 -5.64 18.54
C VAL A 73 9.92 -5.51 17.88
N LEU A 74 9.07 -6.52 17.99
CA LEU A 74 7.69 -6.48 17.47
C LEU A 74 6.86 -5.40 18.14
N ALA A 75 6.93 -5.25 19.48
CA ALA A 75 6.24 -4.20 20.20
C ALA A 75 6.73 -2.80 19.79
N GLU A 76 8.04 -2.60 19.59
CA GLU A 76 8.58 -1.32 19.12
C GLU A 76 8.13 -1.02 17.69
N LEU A 77 8.11 -2.02 16.80
CA LEU A 77 7.60 -1.89 15.44
C LEU A 77 6.11 -1.49 15.43
N GLU A 78 5.30 -2.09 16.29
CA GLU A 78 3.89 -1.73 16.47
C GLU A 78 3.74 -0.28 16.94
N ALA A 79 4.52 0.13 17.93
CA ALA A 79 4.53 1.50 18.42
C ALA A 79 4.92 2.52 17.35
N ILE A 80 5.91 2.21 16.50
CA ILE A 80 6.29 3.05 15.34
C ILE A 80 5.11 3.17 14.35
N LYS A 81 4.46 2.06 14.02
CA LYS A 81 3.29 2.06 13.12
C LYS A 81 2.15 2.89 13.71
N HIS A 82 1.86 2.74 15.01
CA HIS A 82 0.81 3.51 15.66
C HIS A 82 1.09 5.02 15.64
N ARG A 83 2.32 5.45 15.98
CA ARG A 83 2.72 6.86 15.88
C ARG A 83 2.60 7.42 14.45
N ASN A 84 2.91 6.61 13.43
CA ASN A 84 2.73 7.02 12.04
C ASN A 84 1.26 7.22 11.67
N LYS A 85 0.36 6.33 12.13
CA LYS A 85 -1.09 6.47 11.97
C LYS A 85 -1.59 7.73 12.68
N GLN A 86 -1.14 7.98 13.90
CA GLN A 86 -1.53 9.17 14.67
C GLN A 86 -1.10 10.46 13.95
N ARG A 87 0.14 10.54 13.45
CA ARG A 87 0.62 11.70 12.67
C ARG A 87 -0.24 11.95 11.43
N PHE A 88 -0.63 10.88 10.74
CA PHE A 88 -1.52 10.98 9.58
C PHE A 88 -2.92 11.44 9.98
N ALA A 89 -3.50 10.86 11.03
CA ALA A 89 -4.83 11.22 11.54
C ALA A 89 -4.88 12.70 11.95
N ASP A 90 -3.87 13.18 12.69
CA ASP A 90 -3.76 14.58 13.11
C ASP A 90 -3.62 15.53 11.91
N TRP A 91 -2.82 15.14 10.91
CA TRP A 91 -2.69 15.91 9.68
C TRP A 91 -4.01 15.96 8.92
N TYR A 92 -4.69 14.83 8.75
CA TYR A 92 -5.95 14.73 8.02
C TYR A 92 -7.05 15.58 8.69
N GLN A 93 -7.14 15.52 10.02
CA GLN A 93 -8.08 16.32 10.79
C GLN A 93 -7.82 17.82 10.64
N ARG A 94 -6.54 18.25 10.64
CA ARG A 94 -6.16 19.66 10.36
C ARG A 94 -6.52 20.12 8.95
N GLN A 95 -6.67 19.22 7.98
CA GLN A 95 -7.16 19.52 6.64
C GLN A 95 -8.71 19.54 6.53
N GLY A 96 -9.42 19.42 7.66
CA GLY A 96 -10.88 19.38 7.68
C GLY A 96 -11.46 17.98 7.53
N GLY A 97 -10.63 16.93 7.61
CA GLY A 97 -11.09 15.55 7.60
C GLY A 97 -11.73 15.12 8.92
N ILE A 98 -12.45 14.00 8.89
CA ILE A 98 -13.04 13.37 10.07
C ILE A 98 -11.97 12.76 10.98
N PRO A 99 -12.22 12.60 12.29
CA PRO A 99 -11.34 11.83 13.17
C PRO A 99 -11.19 10.39 12.69
N LEU A 100 -9.96 9.88 12.72
CA LEU A 100 -9.66 8.50 12.33
C LEU A 100 -9.34 7.66 13.57
N ASN A 101 -9.85 6.42 13.59
CA ASN A 101 -9.47 5.44 14.60
C ASN A 101 -8.08 4.87 14.28
N THR A 102 -7.06 5.24 15.03
CA THR A 102 -5.67 4.82 14.80
C THR A 102 -5.39 3.38 15.21
N ASP A 103 -6.29 2.73 15.97
CA ASP A 103 -6.21 1.31 16.29
C ASP A 103 -6.79 0.43 15.18
N ALA A 104 -7.57 1.02 14.25
CA ALA A 104 -8.13 0.33 13.11
C ALA A 104 -7.02 -0.11 12.12
N ILE A 105 -7.30 -1.15 11.34
CA ILE A 105 -6.47 -1.50 10.17
C ILE A 105 -6.64 -0.41 9.12
N PHE A 106 -5.53 0.18 8.66
CA PHE A 106 -5.54 1.13 7.54
C PHE A 106 -5.35 0.38 6.23
N ASP A 107 -6.43 0.23 5.45
CA ASP A 107 -6.41 -0.30 4.09
C ASP A 107 -6.20 0.85 3.09
N VAL A 108 -5.02 0.90 2.48
CA VAL A 108 -4.59 2.05 1.68
C VAL A 108 -4.48 1.70 0.21
N GLN A 109 -5.23 2.39 -0.65
CA GLN A 109 -5.12 2.31 -2.11
C GLN A 109 -4.77 3.68 -2.71
N VAL A 110 -3.50 4.06 -2.65
CA VAL A 110 -2.98 5.32 -3.22
C VAL A 110 -2.31 5.02 -4.57
N LYS A 111 -3.11 5.00 -5.63
CA LYS A 111 -2.68 4.69 -7.00
C LYS A 111 -3.68 5.24 -8.03
N ARG A 112 -3.23 5.51 -9.26
CA ARG A 112 -4.13 5.89 -10.35
C ARG A 112 -5.23 4.86 -10.49
N LEU A 113 -6.46 5.34 -10.71
CA LEU A 113 -7.60 4.46 -10.90
C LEU A 113 -7.52 3.78 -12.26
N HIS A 114 -7.65 2.46 -12.24
CA HIS A 114 -7.68 1.63 -13.43
C HIS A 114 -8.35 0.29 -13.11
N GLU A 115 -9.13 -0.27 -14.05
CA GLU A 115 -9.88 -1.51 -13.82
C GLU A 115 -8.98 -2.67 -13.34
N TYR A 116 -7.78 -2.85 -13.94
CA TYR A 116 -6.87 -3.93 -13.52
C TYR A 116 -6.29 -3.75 -12.09
N LYS A 117 -6.36 -2.56 -11.51
CA LYS A 117 -5.94 -2.30 -10.12
C LYS A 117 -7.02 -2.61 -9.10
N ARG A 118 -8.23 -2.95 -9.57
CA ARG A 118 -9.32 -3.52 -8.78
C ARG A 118 -9.82 -2.65 -7.62
N GLN A 119 -9.82 -1.30 -7.77
CA GLN A 119 -10.44 -0.43 -6.78
C GLN A 119 -11.95 -0.71 -6.64
N LEU A 120 -12.62 -1.10 -7.75
CA LEU A 120 -14.02 -1.52 -7.69
C LEU A 120 -14.21 -2.75 -6.79
N LEU A 121 -13.32 -3.74 -6.88
CA LEU A 121 -13.39 -4.92 -5.99
C LEU A 121 -13.22 -4.54 -4.52
N CYS A 122 -12.39 -3.55 -4.22
CA CYS A 122 -12.27 -3.01 -2.87
C CYS A 122 -13.54 -2.27 -2.41
N ALA A 123 -14.20 -1.53 -3.30
CA ALA A 123 -15.51 -0.93 -3.01
C ALA A 123 -16.57 -1.99 -2.68
N MET A 124 -16.62 -3.08 -3.45
CA MET A 124 -17.52 -4.21 -3.18
C MET A 124 -17.20 -4.89 -1.83
N LEU A 125 -15.90 -5.03 -1.48
CA LEU A 125 -15.51 -5.55 -0.18
C LEU A 125 -16.02 -4.66 0.97
N ILE A 126 -15.94 -3.33 0.83
CA ILE A 126 -16.46 -2.39 1.84
C ILE A 126 -17.96 -2.61 2.03
N THR A 127 -18.72 -2.71 0.94
CA THR A 127 -20.17 -2.97 1.00
C THR A 127 -20.49 -4.33 1.64
N ASP A 128 -19.71 -5.38 1.30
CA ASP A 128 -19.89 -6.70 1.92
C ASP A 128 -19.60 -6.68 3.43
N LEU A 129 -18.55 -5.99 3.84
CA LEU A 129 -18.22 -5.84 5.26
C LEU A 129 -19.31 -5.06 6.02
N GLN A 130 -19.81 -3.98 5.44
CA GLN A 130 -20.94 -3.22 5.99
C GLN A 130 -22.17 -4.09 6.16
N GLN A 131 -22.52 -4.88 5.13
CA GLN A 131 -23.67 -5.79 5.18
C GLN A 131 -23.50 -6.84 6.29
N ARG A 132 -22.32 -7.43 6.44
CA ARG A 132 -22.04 -8.40 7.51
C ARG A 132 -22.19 -7.80 8.91
N ILE A 133 -21.73 -6.55 9.11
CA ILE A 133 -21.91 -5.85 10.39
C ILE A 133 -23.39 -5.59 10.64
N HIS A 134 -24.15 -5.22 9.62
CA HIS A 134 -25.59 -5.00 9.72
C HIS A 134 -26.36 -6.32 10.04
N ASP A 135 -25.99 -7.41 9.38
CA ASP A 135 -26.65 -8.71 9.55
C ASP A 135 -26.36 -9.33 10.94
N ASP A 136 -25.17 -9.15 11.49
CA ASP A 136 -24.78 -9.59 12.82
C ASP A 136 -23.87 -8.55 13.51
N PRO A 137 -24.45 -7.54 14.18
CA PRO A 137 -23.68 -6.52 14.90
C PRO A 137 -22.84 -7.06 16.08
N SER A 138 -23.11 -8.30 16.52
CA SER A 138 -22.39 -8.95 17.62
C SER A 138 -21.18 -9.77 17.17
N ALA A 139 -21.04 -10.00 15.87
CA ALA A 139 -19.91 -10.74 15.32
C ALA A 139 -18.58 -9.99 15.57
N PRO A 140 -17.50 -10.71 15.90
CA PRO A 140 -16.20 -10.06 16.08
C PRO A 140 -15.74 -9.41 14.79
N PHE A 141 -15.49 -8.10 14.84
CA PHE A 141 -15.04 -7.31 13.70
C PHE A 141 -13.80 -6.49 14.06
N LEU A 142 -12.77 -6.58 13.22
CA LEU A 142 -11.61 -5.72 13.35
C LEU A 142 -11.88 -4.39 12.64
N PRO A 143 -11.89 -3.26 13.37
CA PRO A 143 -12.11 -1.95 12.77
C PRO A 143 -11.16 -1.68 11.60
N ARG A 144 -11.70 -1.09 10.52
CA ARG A 144 -10.94 -0.75 9.32
C ARG A 144 -11.15 0.70 8.92
N THR A 145 -10.09 1.31 8.43
CA THR A 145 -10.15 2.63 7.79
C THR A 145 -9.67 2.47 6.35
N PHE A 146 -10.55 2.71 5.39
CA PHE A 146 -10.21 2.63 3.97
C PHE A 146 -9.78 3.99 3.44
N LEU A 147 -8.60 4.06 2.85
CA LEU A 147 -8.00 5.29 2.33
C LEU A 147 -7.77 5.17 0.82
N PHE A 148 -8.46 5.98 0.04
CA PHE A 148 -8.29 6.04 -1.40
C PHE A 148 -7.64 7.36 -1.83
N GLY A 149 -6.56 7.26 -2.61
CA GLY A 149 -5.92 8.39 -3.26
C GLY A 149 -5.76 8.07 -4.75
N ALA A 150 -6.61 8.66 -5.60
CA ALA A 150 -6.62 8.30 -7.00
C ALA A 150 -6.86 9.50 -7.91
N LYS A 151 -6.52 9.33 -9.19
CA LYS A 151 -6.96 10.17 -10.30
C LYS A 151 -7.15 9.31 -11.54
N ALA A 152 -8.06 9.73 -12.42
CA ALA A 152 -8.35 9.07 -13.69
C ALA A 152 -8.04 10.00 -14.87
N ALA A 153 -7.77 9.42 -16.04
CA ALA A 153 -7.74 10.17 -17.29
C ALA A 153 -9.14 10.73 -17.58
N SER A 154 -9.20 11.91 -18.17
CA SER A 154 -10.46 12.65 -18.41
C SER A 154 -11.45 11.89 -19.30
N SER A 155 -10.95 11.08 -20.23
CA SER A 155 -11.72 10.24 -21.15
C SER A 155 -12.11 8.87 -20.59
N TYR A 156 -11.57 8.44 -19.45
CA TYR A 156 -11.79 7.10 -18.90
C TYR A 156 -13.09 7.03 -18.12
N LYS A 157 -14.21 6.77 -18.82
CA LYS A 157 -15.57 6.78 -18.26
C LYS A 157 -15.75 5.81 -17.09
N THR A 158 -15.34 4.54 -17.24
CA THR A 158 -15.44 3.52 -16.18
C THR A 158 -14.69 3.94 -14.92
N ALA A 159 -13.46 4.49 -15.06
CA ALA A 159 -12.71 4.99 -13.91
C ALA A 159 -13.45 6.12 -13.18
N LYS A 160 -14.09 7.03 -13.90
CA LYS A 160 -14.90 8.10 -13.30
C LYS A 160 -16.11 7.56 -12.54
N GLN A 161 -16.78 6.55 -13.09
CA GLN A 161 -17.92 5.89 -12.42
C GLN A 161 -17.47 5.22 -11.12
N ILE A 162 -16.30 4.57 -11.11
CA ILE A 162 -15.71 4.00 -9.90
C ILE A 162 -15.38 5.09 -8.87
N ILE A 163 -14.86 6.26 -9.30
CA ILE A 163 -14.63 7.39 -8.41
C ILE A 163 -15.95 7.86 -7.80
N THR A 164 -17.00 8.00 -8.60
CA THR A 164 -18.33 8.40 -8.11
C THR A 164 -18.83 7.44 -7.05
N LEU A 165 -18.74 6.12 -7.30
CA LEU A 165 -19.11 5.09 -6.32
C LEU A 165 -18.28 5.22 -5.03
N LEU A 166 -16.95 5.33 -5.12
CA LEU A 166 -16.09 5.48 -3.95
C LEU A 166 -16.38 6.75 -3.15
N CYS A 167 -16.81 7.83 -3.81
CA CYS A 167 -17.18 9.07 -3.14
C CYS A 167 -18.57 9.01 -2.48
N SER A 168 -19.46 8.10 -2.92
CA SER A 168 -20.78 7.91 -2.28
C SER A 168 -20.75 6.95 -1.09
N LEU A 169 -19.81 5.99 -1.04
CA LEU A 169 -19.72 5.01 0.05
C LEU A 169 -19.60 5.63 1.46
N PRO A 170 -18.84 6.73 1.69
CA PRO A 170 -18.69 7.28 3.04
C PRO A 170 -20.01 7.73 3.67
N ASP A 171 -20.98 8.19 2.89
CA ASP A 171 -22.27 8.65 3.38
C ASP A 171 -23.10 7.48 3.97
N ASP A 172 -22.94 6.29 3.37
CA ASP A 172 -23.63 5.07 3.80
C ASP A 172 -22.87 4.33 4.92
N VAL A 173 -21.54 4.31 4.86
CA VAL A 173 -20.68 3.51 5.77
C VAL A 173 -20.42 4.22 7.10
N ASN A 174 -20.42 5.55 7.13
CA ASN A 174 -20.16 6.34 8.34
C ASN A 174 -21.44 6.77 9.07
N SER A 175 -22.62 6.44 8.54
CA SER A 175 -23.93 6.69 9.18
C SER A 175 -24.26 5.60 10.19
#